data_6b3eeec889c1169517c7c9b235e228b9
#
_entry.id   6b3eeec889c1169517c7c9b235e228b9
#
_cell.length_a   1.000
_cell.length_b   1.000
_cell.length_c   1.000
_cell.angle_alpha   90.00
_cell.angle_beta   90.00
_cell.angle_gamma   90.00
#
_symmetry.space_group_name_H-M   'P 1'
#
loop_
_entity.id
_entity.type
_entity.pdbx_description
1 polymer ?
#
loop_
_entity_poly.entity_id
_entity_poly.type
_entity_poly.pdbx_seq_one_letter_code
_entity_poly.pdbx_strand_id
1 'polypeptide(L)'
;MNFTITSDEDDERPVYITGNFNKWNPRDLAFELKPLGKNTYSIDISEEDLPETIEYKYTRGGWENVEIDRFGNITPNRRAQNSETETNDQVERWRVNWGPFKKEFYPIVEIISDKFFIPQLNKTRKIWALLPYNYNKTDKTYPVLYLQDAQNLFNEGSAFGNWEIDQKMSILAEYGRG
;
A
#
# COMPACT_ATOMS: atom_id res chain seq x y z
N MET A 1 22.56 13.77 -11.23
CA MET A 1 22.27 12.91 -10.07
C MET A 1 21.66 11.60 -10.54
N ASN A 2 22.15 10.47 -10.03
CA ASN A 2 21.61 9.15 -10.35
C ASN A 2 20.62 8.68 -9.29
N PHE A 3 19.46 8.18 -9.73
CA PHE A 3 18.46 7.53 -8.86
C PHE A 3 18.38 6.06 -9.21
N THR A 4 18.70 5.20 -8.26
CA THR A 4 18.61 3.75 -8.42
C THR A 4 17.64 3.17 -7.41
N ILE A 5 16.76 2.28 -7.85
CA ILE A 5 15.86 1.53 -6.98
C ILE A 5 16.01 0.03 -7.16
N THR A 6 15.79 -0.70 -6.09
CA THR A 6 15.52 -2.14 -6.13
C THR A 6 14.10 -2.39 -5.60
N SER A 7 13.30 -3.15 -6.36
CA SER A 7 11.95 -3.55 -5.96
C SER A 7 11.97 -4.97 -5.40
N ASP A 8 11.28 -5.20 -4.29
CA ASP A 8 11.10 -6.55 -3.74
C ASP A 8 10.06 -7.37 -4.54
N GLU A 9 9.22 -6.68 -5.32
CA GLU A 9 8.22 -7.32 -6.16
C GLU A 9 8.68 -7.42 -7.61
N ASP A 10 8.51 -8.60 -8.20
CA ASP A 10 8.71 -8.83 -9.63
C ASP A 10 7.49 -8.30 -10.40
N ASP A 11 7.69 -7.21 -11.14
CA ASP A 11 6.64 -6.53 -11.87
C ASP A 11 7.24 -5.93 -13.15
N GLU A 12 6.73 -6.36 -14.29
CA GLU A 12 7.24 -5.94 -15.61
C GLU A 12 6.78 -4.53 -16.04
N ARG A 13 5.89 -3.88 -15.24
CA ARG A 13 5.45 -2.52 -15.56
C ARG A 13 6.60 -1.52 -15.41
N PRO A 14 6.64 -0.47 -16.27
CA PRO A 14 7.65 0.57 -16.15
C PRO A 14 7.62 1.28 -14.79
N VAL A 15 8.79 1.72 -14.34
CA VAL A 15 8.95 2.51 -13.11
C VAL A 15 9.20 3.95 -13.47
N TYR A 16 8.55 4.86 -12.75
CA TYR A 16 8.73 6.30 -12.88
C TYR A 16 9.16 6.90 -11.55
N ILE A 17 10.00 7.93 -11.60
CA ILE A 17 10.24 8.83 -10.46
C ILE A 17 9.40 10.09 -10.65
N THR A 18 8.74 10.51 -9.60
CA THR A 18 7.93 11.74 -9.59
C THR A 18 8.27 12.56 -8.36
N GLY A 19 8.26 13.87 -8.49
CA GLY A 19 8.66 14.75 -7.41
C GLY A 19 8.38 16.23 -7.69
N ASN A 20 8.93 17.07 -6.84
CA ASN A 20 8.81 18.52 -6.96
C ASN A 20 9.49 19.10 -8.23
N PHE A 21 10.34 18.31 -8.89
CA PHE A 21 11.03 18.68 -10.15
C PHE A 21 10.14 18.49 -11.40
N ASN A 22 9.16 17.56 -11.37
CA ASN A 22 8.25 17.30 -12.49
C ASN A 22 6.76 17.54 -12.16
N LYS A 23 6.50 18.42 -11.18
CA LYS A 23 5.15 18.78 -10.72
C LYS A 23 4.34 17.56 -10.23
N TRP A 24 5.02 16.55 -9.69
CA TRP A 24 4.40 15.33 -9.21
C TRP A 24 3.61 14.56 -10.27
N ASN A 25 4.05 14.62 -11.54
CA ASN A 25 3.45 13.81 -12.60
C ASN A 25 3.87 12.34 -12.47
N PRO A 26 2.97 11.41 -12.10
CA PRO A 26 3.32 10.03 -11.75
C PRO A 26 3.63 9.15 -12.97
N ARG A 27 3.46 9.66 -14.18
CA ARG A 27 3.69 8.95 -15.45
C ARG A 27 4.37 9.86 -16.47
N ASP A 28 5.39 10.54 -16.05
CA ASP A 28 6.18 11.39 -16.93
C ASP A 28 7.23 10.53 -17.65
N LEU A 29 7.10 10.42 -18.96
CA LEU A 29 8.00 9.60 -19.80
C LEU A 29 9.45 10.07 -19.77
N ALA A 30 9.69 11.36 -19.50
CA ALA A 30 11.04 11.90 -19.32
C ALA A 30 11.74 11.37 -18.03
N PHE A 31 10.94 10.87 -17.09
CA PHE A 31 11.37 10.37 -15.79
C PHE A 31 11.08 8.87 -15.59
N GLU A 32 11.03 8.13 -16.69
CA GLU A 32 10.97 6.66 -16.67
C GLU A 32 12.36 6.08 -16.39
N LEU A 33 12.45 5.20 -15.38
CA LEU A 33 13.69 4.52 -15.01
C LEU A 33 13.95 3.36 -15.98
N LYS A 34 15.20 3.20 -16.36
CA LYS A 34 15.67 2.10 -17.21
C LYS A 34 15.95 0.85 -16.37
N PRO A 35 15.47 -0.34 -16.78
CA PRO A 35 15.78 -1.57 -16.07
C PRO A 35 17.28 -1.93 -16.21
N LEU A 36 17.92 -2.24 -15.08
CA LEU A 36 19.28 -2.76 -15.01
C LEU A 36 19.33 -4.29 -14.79
N GLY A 37 18.20 -4.93 -14.60
CA GLY A 37 18.03 -6.37 -14.32
C GLY A 37 17.62 -6.64 -12.87
N LYS A 38 17.05 -7.83 -12.62
CA LYS A 38 16.60 -8.29 -11.30
C LYS A 38 15.88 -7.23 -10.46
N ASN A 39 14.81 -6.66 -11.01
CA ASN A 39 13.98 -5.66 -10.31
C ASN A 39 14.74 -4.38 -9.89
N THR A 40 15.86 -4.11 -10.56
CA THR A 40 16.64 -2.89 -10.34
C THR A 40 16.44 -1.95 -11.52
N TYR A 41 16.20 -0.69 -11.21
CA TYR A 41 15.92 0.35 -12.20
C TYR A 41 16.71 1.61 -11.86
N SER A 42 17.11 2.38 -12.87
CA SER A 42 17.89 3.60 -12.66
C SER A 42 17.57 4.69 -13.68
N ILE A 43 17.76 5.94 -13.27
CA ILE A 43 17.70 7.12 -14.13
C ILE A 43 18.75 8.13 -13.72
N ASP A 44 19.36 8.79 -14.70
CA ASP A 44 20.19 9.97 -14.50
C ASP A 44 19.38 11.22 -14.82
N ILE A 45 19.29 12.14 -13.86
CA ILE A 45 18.62 13.44 -14.03
C ILE A 45 19.69 14.53 -13.92
N SER A 46 19.66 15.49 -14.85
CA SER A 46 20.57 16.64 -14.82
C SER A 46 20.37 17.46 -13.55
N GLU A 47 21.46 17.93 -12.96
CA GLU A 47 21.39 18.80 -11.76
C GLU A 47 20.62 20.10 -12.05
N GLU A 48 20.65 20.57 -13.30
CA GLU A 48 19.93 21.78 -13.74
C GLU A 48 18.41 21.62 -13.70
N ASP A 49 17.92 20.36 -13.78
CA ASP A 49 16.50 20.01 -13.73
C ASP A 49 16.00 19.75 -12.32
N LEU A 50 16.88 19.73 -11.33
CA LEU A 50 16.58 19.38 -9.95
C LEU A 50 16.61 20.60 -9.02
N PRO A 51 15.64 20.75 -8.11
CA PRO A 51 15.71 21.77 -7.06
C PRO A 51 16.77 21.43 -6.02
N GLU A 52 17.19 22.39 -5.20
CA GLU A 52 18.18 22.19 -4.13
C GLU A 52 17.77 21.05 -3.16
N THR A 53 16.51 21.06 -2.73
CA THR A 53 15.90 19.98 -1.95
C THR A 53 14.92 19.22 -2.82
N ILE A 54 15.20 17.95 -3.04
CA ILE A 54 14.42 17.07 -3.88
C ILE A 54 13.45 16.27 -2.98
N GLU A 55 12.16 16.38 -3.25
CA GLU A 55 11.14 15.49 -2.70
C GLU A 55 10.58 14.62 -3.80
N TYR A 56 10.54 13.29 -3.59
CA TYR A 56 10.17 12.38 -4.65
C TYR A 56 9.51 11.10 -4.15
N LYS A 57 8.90 10.37 -5.06
CA LYS A 57 8.35 9.03 -4.92
C LYS A 57 8.55 8.23 -6.19
N TYR A 58 8.39 6.92 -6.08
CA TYR A 58 8.34 6.03 -7.22
C TYR A 58 6.93 5.54 -7.49
N THR A 59 6.60 5.35 -8.78
CA THR A 59 5.30 4.83 -9.22
C THR A 59 5.46 3.81 -10.34
N ARG A 60 4.43 3.01 -10.57
CA ARG A 60 4.26 2.17 -11.76
C ARG A 60 3.29 2.81 -12.76
N GLY A 61 3.39 4.13 -12.96
CA GLY A 61 2.64 4.89 -13.96
C GLY A 61 1.32 5.48 -13.48
N GLY A 62 1.15 5.67 -12.17
CA GLY A 62 -0.02 6.34 -11.59
C GLY A 62 0.04 6.36 -10.06
N TRP A 63 -0.70 7.27 -9.43
CA TRP A 63 -0.79 7.35 -7.96
C TRP A 63 -1.45 6.11 -7.34
N GLU A 64 -2.27 5.43 -8.11
CA GLU A 64 -2.87 4.14 -7.76
C GLU A 64 -1.85 2.99 -7.74
N ASN A 65 -0.66 3.22 -8.29
CA ASN A 65 0.45 2.28 -8.32
C ASN A 65 1.73 2.87 -7.70
N VAL A 66 1.57 3.72 -6.70
CA VAL A 66 2.69 4.34 -5.96
C VAL A 66 3.35 3.33 -5.02
N GLU A 67 4.60 3.58 -4.68
CA GLU A 67 5.31 2.81 -3.66
C GLU A 67 4.62 2.85 -2.29
N ILE A 68 4.60 1.71 -1.62
CA ILE A 68 4.06 1.52 -0.28
C ILE A 68 5.02 0.67 0.56
N ASP A 69 4.82 0.65 1.88
CA ASP A 69 5.55 -0.25 2.75
C ASP A 69 5.04 -1.69 2.66
N ARG A 70 5.74 -2.63 3.30
CA ARG A 70 5.36 -4.05 3.35
C ARG A 70 4.00 -4.31 3.99
N PHE A 71 3.48 -3.35 4.75
CA PHE A 71 2.18 -3.45 5.42
C PHE A 71 1.04 -2.79 4.63
N GLY A 72 1.34 -2.23 3.45
CA GLY A 72 0.37 -1.57 2.58
C GLY A 72 0.11 -0.10 2.92
N ASN A 73 0.91 0.53 3.78
CA ASN A 73 0.77 1.95 4.09
C ASN A 73 1.50 2.80 3.05
N ILE A 74 0.95 3.97 2.77
CA ILE A 74 1.62 4.98 1.93
C ILE A 74 2.88 5.45 2.68
N THR A 75 4.03 5.34 2.03
CA THR A 75 5.29 5.87 2.56
C THR A 75 5.31 7.39 2.51
N PRO A 76 6.05 8.09 3.40
CA PRO A 76 6.32 9.51 3.25
C PRO A 76 7.12 9.80 1.96
N ASN A 77 7.17 11.07 1.52
CA ASN A 77 8.04 11.45 0.42
C ASN A 77 9.51 11.18 0.80
N ARG A 78 10.25 10.63 -0.15
CA ARG A 78 11.70 10.53 -0.05
C ARG A 78 12.32 11.91 -0.21
N ARG A 79 13.51 12.10 0.31
CA ARG A 79 14.24 13.36 0.24
C ARG A 79 15.70 13.13 -0.12
N ALA A 80 16.22 14.02 -0.95
CA ALA A 80 17.63 14.10 -1.30
C ALA A 80 18.04 15.57 -1.50
N GLN A 81 19.33 15.84 -1.49
CA GLN A 81 19.90 17.14 -1.84
C GLN A 81 20.49 17.08 -3.24
N ASN A 82 20.35 18.15 -4.02
CA ASN A 82 20.93 18.22 -5.37
C ASN A 82 22.47 18.09 -5.37
N SER A 83 23.11 18.36 -4.23
CA SER A 83 24.55 18.14 -4.05
C SER A 83 24.95 16.66 -3.93
N GLU A 84 24.01 15.75 -3.79
CA GLU A 84 24.26 14.31 -3.79
C GLU A 84 24.43 13.80 -5.22
N THR A 85 25.31 12.83 -5.40
CA THR A 85 25.59 12.27 -6.73
C THR A 85 24.65 11.11 -7.08
N GLU A 86 24.18 10.38 -6.07
CA GLU A 86 23.35 9.19 -6.24
C GLU A 86 22.44 8.92 -5.05
N THR A 87 21.32 8.22 -5.30
CA THR A 87 20.48 7.57 -4.28
C THR A 87 20.35 6.09 -4.61
N ASN A 88 20.29 5.25 -3.55
CA ASN A 88 20.03 3.82 -3.68
C ASN A 88 18.83 3.47 -2.79
N ASP A 89 17.69 3.33 -3.40
CA ASP A 89 16.42 3.16 -2.72
C ASP A 89 15.90 1.73 -2.82
N GLN A 90 15.15 1.30 -1.80
CA GLN A 90 14.39 0.07 -1.85
C GLN A 90 12.89 0.39 -1.85
N VAL A 91 12.15 -0.26 -2.74
CA VAL A 91 10.69 -0.25 -2.77
C VAL A 91 10.19 -1.61 -2.35
N GLU A 92 9.59 -1.68 -1.18
CA GLU A 92 9.12 -2.94 -0.60
C GLU A 92 7.90 -3.49 -1.37
N ARG A 93 6.95 -2.62 -1.72
CA ARG A 93 5.75 -2.98 -2.46
C ARG A 93 5.24 -1.82 -3.34
N TRP A 94 4.42 -2.19 -4.30
CA TRP A 94 3.65 -1.25 -5.11
C TRP A 94 2.18 -1.32 -4.71
N ARG A 95 1.56 -0.14 -4.58
CA ARG A 95 0.12 -0.09 -4.48
C ARG A 95 -0.46 -0.70 -5.74
N VAL A 96 -1.31 -1.70 -5.57
CA VAL A 96 -2.04 -2.27 -6.69
C VAL A 96 -3.27 -1.42 -6.88
N ASN A 97 -3.47 -0.92 -8.11
CA ASN A 97 -4.74 -0.29 -8.43
C ASN A 97 -5.84 -1.29 -8.08
N TRP A 98 -6.84 -0.86 -7.34
CA TRP A 98 -7.98 -1.61 -6.83
C TRP A 98 -8.81 -2.35 -7.91
N GLY A 99 -8.17 -2.73 -9.00
CA GLY A 99 -8.56 -3.86 -9.79
C GLY A 99 -8.45 -5.12 -8.90
N PRO A 100 -9.24 -6.14 -9.10
CA PRO A 100 -9.62 -7.06 -8.05
C PRO A 100 -8.38 -7.54 -7.32
N PHE A 101 -8.25 -7.18 -6.01
CA PHE A 101 -7.48 -7.98 -5.07
C PHE A 101 -7.67 -9.42 -5.45
N LYS A 102 -6.62 -10.22 -5.39
CA LYS A 102 -6.81 -11.65 -5.58
C LYS A 102 -7.86 -12.07 -4.56
N LYS A 103 -9.10 -12.22 -5.02
CA LYS A 103 -10.27 -12.53 -4.18
C LYS A 103 -10.03 -13.75 -3.30
N GLU A 104 -9.07 -14.56 -3.67
CA GLU A 104 -8.65 -15.74 -2.93
C GLU A 104 -8.06 -15.45 -1.54
N PHE A 105 -7.46 -14.27 -1.34
CA PHE A 105 -6.89 -13.87 -0.05
C PHE A 105 -7.75 -12.88 0.73
N TYR A 106 -8.92 -12.52 0.17
CA TYR A 106 -9.78 -11.54 0.83
C TYR A 106 -10.40 -12.13 2.09
N PRO A 107 -10.38 -11.41 3.22
CA PRO A 107 -10.95 -11.91 4.45
C PRO A 107 -12.47 -12.08 4.33
N ILE A 108 -13.01 -12.98 5.12
CA ILE A 108 -14.45 -13.23 5.20
C ILE A 108 -15.02 -12.26 6.22
N VAL A 109 -16.05 -11.49 5.83
CA VAL A 109 -16.77 -10.58 6.72
C VAL A 109 -18.10 -11.22 7.08
N GLU A 110 -18.31 -11.50 8.36
CA GLU A 110 -19.54 -12.09 8.87
C GLU A 110 -20.21 -11.20 9.91
N ILE A 111 -21.56 -11.21 9.92
CA ILE A 111 -22.34 -10.54 10.95
C ILE A 111 -22.62 -11.56 12.05
N ILE A 112 -21.96 -11.41 13.19
CA ILE A 112 -22.17 -12.26 14.36
C ILE A 112 -23.53 -11.95 15.02
N SER A 113 -23.88 -10.67 15.08
CA SER A 113 -25.17 -10.23 15.61
C SER A 113 -25.51 -8.84 15.08
N ASP A 114 -26.76 -8.69 14.61
CA ASP A 114 -27.29 -7.38 14.23
C ASP A 114 -27.71 -6.53 15.43
N LYS A 115 -28.06 -7.17 16.55
CA LYS A 115 -28.64 -6.53 17.74
C LYS A 115 -28.09 -7.15 19.02
N PHE A 116 -26.78 -7.20 19.17
CA PHE A 116 -26.16 -7.66 20.42
C PHE A 116 -26.47 -6.68 21.54
N PHE A 117 -27.20 -7.13 22.55
CA PHE A 117 -27.55 -6.30 23.69
C PHE A 117 -26.40 -6.25 24.70
N ILE A 118 -26.00 -5.05 25.09
CA ILE A 118 -24.97 -4.79 26.11
C ILE A 118 -25.69 -4.31 27.37
N PRO A 119 -25.88 -5.17 28.40
CA PRO A 119 -26.67 -4.82 29.59
C PRO A 119 -26.13 -3.61 30.33
N GLN A 120 -24.80 -3.51 30.45
CA GLN A 120 -24.12 -2.43 31.18
C GLN A 120 -24.38 -1.04 30.59
N LEU A 121 -24.62 -0.97 29.28
CA LEU A 121 -24.88 0.27 28.57
C LEU A 121 -26.35 0.46 28.22
N ASN A 122 -27.19 -0.55 28.46
CA ASN A 122 -28.58 -0.59 27.99
C ASN A 122 -28.72 -0.22 26.51
N LYS A 123 -27.83 -0.75 25.66
CA LYS A 123 -27.76 -0.45 24.22
C LYS A 123 -27.54 -1.71 23.42
N THR A 124 -28.01 -1.68 22.19
CA THR A 124 -27.70 -2.72 21.20
C THR A 124 -26.60 -2.26 20.24
N ARG A 125 -25.78 -3.21 19.78
CA ARG A 125 -24.73 -2.99 18.78
C ARG A 125 -24.76 -4.09 17.75
N LYS A 126 -24.38 -3.75 16.53
CA LYS A 126 -24.03 -4.73 15.50
C LYS A 126 -22.61 -5.22 15.77
N ILE A 127 -22.41 -6.53 15.70
CA ILE A 127 -21.08 -7.15 15.82
C ILE A 127 -20.75 -7.84 14.53
N TRP A 128 -19.57 -7.56 14.01
CA TRP A 128 -19.01 -8.17 12.84
C TRP A 128 -17.76 -8.95 13.21
N ALA A 129 -17.49 -10.02 12.47
CA ALA A 129 -16.20 -10.71 12.50
C ALA A 129 -15.53 -10.55 11.14
N LEU A 130 -14.26 -10.24 11.17
CA LEU A 130 -13.37 -10.28 10.03
C LEU A 130 -12.47 -11.51 10.21
N LEU A 131 -12.68 -12.53 9.37
CA LEU A 131 -12.04 -13.84 9.48
C LEU A 131 -10.99 -14.01 8.38
N PRO A 132 -9.91 -14.77 8.62
CA PRO A 132 -8.95 -15.11 7.56
C PRO A 132 -9.64 -15.72 6.33
N TYR A 133 -9.11 -15.46 5.14
CA TYR A 133 -9.66 -15.94 3.86
C TYR A 133 -9.89 -17.45 3.80
N ASN A 134 -9.10 -18.20 4.56
CA ASN A 134 -9.14 -19.66 4.59
C ASN A 134 -9.75 -20.23 5.89
N TYR A 135 -10.43 -19.39 6.70
CA TYR A 135 -10.97 -19.78 8.00
C TYR A 135 -11.80 -21.07 7.95
N ASN A 136 -12.69 -21.17 6.98
CA ASN A 136 -13.57 -22.33 6.81
C ASN A 136 -12.89 -23.55 6.14
N LYS A 137 -11.59 -23.44 5.84
CA LYS A 137 -10.81 -24.49 5.15
C LYS A 137 -9.73 -25.10 6.03
N THR A 138 -9.62 -24.65 7.26
CA THR A 138 -8.57 -25.09 8.20
C THR A 138 -9.14 -25.27 9.61
N ASP A 139 -8.55 -26.16 10.39
CA ASP A 139 -8.87 -26.35 11.81
C ASP A 139 -8.02 -25.45 12.73
N LYS A 140 -7.42 -24.41 12.18
CA LYS A 140 -6.60 -23.47 12.96
C LYS A 140 -7.45 -22.64 13.91
N THR A 141 -6.92 -22.38 15.07
CA THR A 141 -7.43 -21.38 16.01
C THR A 141 -6.66 -20.08 15.87
N TYR A 142 -7.34 -18.96 16.03
CA TYR A 142 -6.77 -17.64 15.84
C TYR A 142 -6.95 -16.79 17.09
N PRO A 143 -6.00 -15.93 17.44
CA PRO A 143 -6.23 -14.93 18.47
C PRO A 143 -7.31 -13.95 18.03
N VAL A 144 -8.10 -13.43 18.98
CA VAL A 144 -9.17 -12.48 18.69
C VAL A 144 -8.72 -11.08 19.03
N LEU A 145 -8.80 -10.19 18.04
CA LEU A 145 -8.58 -8.76 18.21
C LEU A 145 -9.94 -8.04 18.22
N TYR A 146 -10.23 -7.33 19.30
CA TYR A 146 -11.44 -6.52 19.41
C TYR A 146 -11.17 -5.09 18.94
N LEU A 147 -11.93 -4.65 17.94
CA LEU A 147 -11.81 -3.31 17.38
C LEU A 147 -13.15 -2.58 17.52
N GLN A 148 -13.08 -1.28 17.78
CA GLN A 148 -14.23 -0.40 17.78
C GLN A 148 -14.43 0.23 16.40
N ASP A 149 -15.62 0.82 16.17
CA ASP A 149 -15.94 1.58 14.96
C ASP A 149 -15.75 0.80 13.66
N ALA A 150 -16.24 -0.45 13.65
CA ALA A 150 -16.13 -1.38 12.52
C ALA A 150 -16.56 -0.78 11.17
N GLN A 151 -17.49 0.19 11.18
CA GLN A 151 -17.92 0.90 9.98
C GLN A 151 -16.79 1.69 9.30
N ASN A 152 -15.73 2.07 10.04
CA ASN A 152 -14.59 2.80 9.52
C ASN A 152 -13.40 1.88 9.18
N LEU A 153 -13.49 0.59 9.50
CA LEU A 153 -12.37 -0.33 9.34
C LEU A 153 -12.27 -0.92 7.94
N PHE A 154 -13.40 -1.22 7.29
CA PHE A 154 -13.45 -1.92 6.00
C PHE A 154 -14.66 -1.58 5.11
N ASN A 155 -15.48 -0.56 5.44
CA ASN A 155 -16.57 -0.14 4.60
C ASN A 155 -16.18 1.07 3.74
N GLU A 156 -16.27 0.93 2.42
CA GLU A 156 -16.19 2.05 1.50
C GLU A 156 -17.31 3.07 1.80
N GLY A 157 -16.97 4.36 1.75
CA GLY A 157 -17.94 5.43 1.94
C GLY A 157 -18.29 5.74 3.39
N SER A 158 -17.54 5.25 4.37
CA SER A 158 -17.73 5.67 5.77
C SER A 158 -17.48 7.18 5.93
N ALA A 159 -18.25 7.83 6.80
CA ALA A 159 -18.20 9.29 7.00
C ALA A 159 -16.85 9.82 7.52
N PHE A 160 -16.04 8.97 8.13
CA PHE A 160 -14.78 9.31 8.78
C PHE A 160 -13.56 8.63 8.12
N GLY A 161 -13.70 8.21 6.88
CA GLY A 161 -12.66 7.48 6.14
C GLY A 161 -12.71 5.97 6.36
N ASN A 162 -11.93 5.25 5.56
CA ASN A 162 -11.79 3.80 5.61
C ASN A 162 -10.32 3.45 5.96
N TRP A 163 -10.13 2.59 6.96
CA TRP A 163 -8.80 2.13 7.36
C TRP A 163 -8.29 0.97 6.51
N GLU A 164 -9.14 0.43 5.64
CA GLU A 164 -8.77 -0.61 4.67
C GLU A 164 -8.16 -1.87 5.33
N ILE A 165 -8.65 -2.23 6.51
CA ILE A 165 -8.12 -3.38 7.28
C ILE A 165 -8.27 -4.69 6.50
N ASP A 166 -9.39 -4.87 5.82
CA ASP A 166 -9.68 -6.03 4.96
C ASP A 166 -8.62 -6.19 3.86
N GLN A 167 -8.22 -5.10 3.25
CA GLN A 167 -7.24 -5.06 2.18
C GLN A 167 -5.83 -5.33 2.71
N LYS A 168 -5.48 -4.73 3.84
CA LYS A 168 -4.19 -4.96 4.52
C LYS A 168 -4.06 -6.40 4.99
N MET A 169 -5.15 -6.99 5.48
CA MET A 169 -5.19 -8.43 5.81
C MET A 169 -5.00 -9.32 4.59
N SER A 170 -5.61 -8.96 3.45
CA SER A 170 -5.41 -9.68 2.19
C SER A 170 -3.94 -9.68 1.77
N ILE A 171 -3.27 -8.53 1.87
CA ILE A 171 -1.85 -8.38 1.58
C ILE A 171 -1.00 -9.26 2.53
N LEU A 172 -1.26 -9.21 3.84
CA LEU A 172 -0.54 -10.02 4.82
C LEU A 172 -0.73 -11.53 4.58
N ALA A 173 -1.95 -11.93 4.19
CA ALA A 173 -2.26 -13.33 3.88
C ALA A 173 -1.52 -13.83 2.64
N GLU A 174 -1.42 -13.01 1.58
CA GLU A 174 -0.64 -13.32 0.37
C GLU A 174 0.84 -13.57 0.70
N TYR A 175 1.40 -12.84 1.67
CA TYR A 175 2.79 -13.02 2.12
C TYR A 175 2.96 -14.14 3.16
N GLY A 176 1.92 -14.93 3.46
CA GLY A 176 1.98 -15.99 4.46
C GLY A 176 2.17 -15.48 5.89
N ARG A 177 1.77 -14.25 6.17
CA ARG A 177 1.89 -13.57 7.48
C ARG A 177 0.55 -13.29 8.15
N GLY A 178 -0.54 -13.89 7.64
CA GLY A 178 -1.88 -13.77 8.19
C GLY A 178 -2.26 -14.92 9.14
#